data_af74362735730ec08a889adfc8f1f29a
#
_entry.id   af74362735730ec08a889adfc8f1f29a
#
_cell.length_a   1.000
_cell.length_b   1.000
_cell.length_c   1.000
_cell.angle_alpha   90.00
_cell.angle_beta   90.00
_cell.angle_gamma   90.00
#
_symmetry.space_group_name_H-M   'P 1'
#
loop_
_entity.id
_entity.type
_entity.pdbx_description
1 polymer ?
#
loop_
_entity_poly.entity_id
_entity_poly.type
_entity_poly.pdbx_seq_one_letter_code
_entity_poly.pdbx_strand_id
1 'polypeptide(L)'
;MDVWYQCEIPYPYVDQKVLDAAPSVRASLPNRYCDPKIAADLFEECIDEFLLCDDRGLNVVAIEHHAGINSLLAANPMLVAILARQTRKARILSLGTLITLRPDPVRVAEEYATADVISRGRLEIGFVKSGGSEMASSNMSALDNGWRYWEAIDLISKAL
;
A
#
# COMPACT_ATOMS: atom_id res chain seq x y z
N MET A 1 -11.60 -13.23 18.74
CA MET A 1 -11.57 -11.86 18.15
C MET A 1 -10.26 -11.74 17.42
N ASP A 2 -10.28 -11.39 16.13
CA ASP A 2 -9.07 -11.12 15.37
C ASP A 2 -8.68 -9.64 15.55
N VAL A 3 -7.42 -9.41 15.87
CA VAL A 3 -6.85 -8.06 15.99
C VAL A 3 -5.88 -7.83 14.84
N TRP A 4 -6.01 -6.69 14.20
CA TRP A 4 -5.24 -6.29 13.04
C TRP A 4 -4.45 -5.03 13.34
N TYR A 5 -3.17 -5.05 13.00
CA TYR A 5 -2.28 -3.91 13.11
C TYR A 5 -2.06 -3.29 11.73
N GLN A 6 -2.18 -1.98 11.66
CA GLN A 6 -1.90 -1.18 10.47
C GLN A 6 -0.90 -0.09 10.80
N CYS A 7 0.07 0.10 9.95
CA CYS A 7 1.03 1.20 10.01
C CYS A 7 0.98 2.01 8.71
N GLU A 8 1.10 3.31 8.83
CA GLU A 8 1.47 4.21 7.74
C GLU A 8 2.88 4.73 8.02
N ILE A 9 3.65 4.99 6.96
CA ILE A 9 5.00 5.55 7.11
C ILE A 9 5.00 6.98 6.58
N PRO A 10 4.55 7.99 7.36
CA PRO A 10 4.74 9.38 6.99
C PRO A 10 6.22 9.75 7.12
N TYR A 11 6.69 10.63 6.25
CA TYR A 11 8.03 11.21 6.38
C TYR A 11 7.95 12.50 7.22
N PRO A 12 8.43 12.50 8.48
CA PRO A 12 8.17 13.59 9.42
C PRO A 12 9.18 14.75 9.36
N TYR A 13 10.25 14.64 8.56
CA TYR A 13 11.41 15.55 8.62
C TYR A 13 11.39 16.63 7.55
N VAL A 14 10.23 17.02 7.04
CA VAL A 14 10.10 18.18 6.16
C VAL A 14 10.04 19.44 7.00
N ASP A 15 10.77 20.48 6.57
CA ASP A 15 10.73 21.79 7.24
C ASP A 15 9.28 22.33 7.29
N GLN A 16 8.85 22.79 8.46
CA GLN A 16 7.48 23.27 8.67
C GLN A 16 7.11 24.42 7.72
N LYS A 17 8.07 25.28 7.38
CA LYS A 17 7.83 26.38 6.42
C LYS A 17 7.51 25.86 5.02
N VAL A 18 8.08 24.70 4.64
CA VAL A 18 7.76 24.06 3.36
C VAL A 18 6.36 23.46 3.41
N LEU A 19 5.98 22.85 4.52
CA LEU A 19 4.64 22.30 4.72
C LEU A 19 3.58 23.41 4.68
N ASP A 20 3.82 24.52 5.39
CA ASP A 20 2.90 25.66 5.46
C ASP A 20 2.73 26.37 4.12
N ALA A 21 3.77 26.37 3.28
CA ALA A 21 3.73 26.98 1.95
C ALA A 21 3.15 26.07 0.86
N ALA A 22 2.98 24.77 1.15
CA ALA A 22 2.49 23.82 0.17
C ALA A 22 0.99 23.97 -0.05
N PRO A 23 0.51 24.09 -1.31
CA PRO A 23 -0.92 24.09 -1.60
C PRO A 23 -1.64 22.83 -1.12
N SER A 24 -0.93 21.71 -1.07
CA SER A 24 -1.38 20.43 -0.51
C SER A 24 -0.19 19.62 -0.05
N VAL A 25 -0.10 19.35 1.23
CA VAL A 25 0.93 18.44 1.77
C VAL A 25 0.85 17.07 1.10
N ARG A 26 -0.35 16.63 0.77
CA ARG A 26 -0.62 15.30 0.20
C ARG A 26 -0.26 15.17 -1.27
N ALA A 27 -0.41 16.23 -2.07
CA ALA A 27 -0.33 16.12 -3.53
C ALA A 27 0.76 17.00 -4.17
N SER A 28 1.32 18.00 -3.45
CA SER A 28 2.20 18.98 -4.06
C SER A 28 3.63 19.03 -3.49
N LEU A 29 3.95 18.15 -2.54
CA LEU A 29 5.31 18.06 -2.00
C LEU A 29 6.18 17.15 -2.87
N PRO A 30 7.24 17.67 -3.48
CA PRO A 30 8.14 16.86 -4.28
C PRO A 30 9.07 15.99 -3.43
N ASN A 31 9.44 14.83 -3.97
CA ASN A 31 10.29 13.83 -3.31
C ASN A 31 11.69 14.34 -2.91
N ARG A 32 12.15 15.47 -3.46
CA ARG A 32 13.44 16.08 -3.06
C ARG A 32 13.53 16.44 -1.57
N TYR A 33 12.41 16.50 -0.88
CA TYR A 33 12.37 16.76 0.56
C TYR A 33 12.49 15.48 1.40
N CYS A 34 12.53 14.32 0.76
CA CYS A 34 12.70 13.02 1.42
C CYS A 34 14.18 12.62 1.36
N ASP A 35 14.82 12.46 2.52
CA ASP A 35 16.15 11.85 2.59
C ASP A 35 15.97 10.32 2.44
N PRO A 36 16.58 9.69 1.43
CA PRO A 36 16.41 8.27 1.20
C PRO A 36 16.99 7.37 2.29
N LYS A 37 17.97 7.83 3.06
CA LYS A 37 18.52 7.07 4.19
C LYS A 37 17.52 7.02 5.35
N ILE A 38 16.96 8.19 5.69
CA ILE A 38 15.91 8.27 6.71
C ILE A 38 14.67 7.46 6.27
N ALA A 39 14.31 7.53 4.99
CA ALA A 39 13.20 6.75 4.47
C ALA A 39 13.45 5.23 4.60
N ALA A 40 14.68 4.77 4.37
CA ALA A 40 15.06 3.37 4.57
C ALA A 40 14.93 2.96 6.04
N ASP A 41 15.44 3.77 6.97
CA ASP A 41 15.34 3.50 8.41
C ASP A 41 13.86 3.40 8.86
N LEU A 42 13.00 4.32 8.39
CA LEU A 42 11.55 4.29 8.65
C LEU A 42 10.87 3.04 8.09
N PHE A 43 11.31 2.54 6.93
CA PHE A 43 10.82 1.28 6.39
C PHE A 43 11.25 0.07 7.22
N GLU A 44 12.50 0.03 7.69
CA GLU A 44 12.98 -1.03 8.57
C GLU A 44 12.19 -1.04 9.88
N GLU A 45 12.01 0.10 10.53
CA GLU A 45 11.21 0.23 11.75
C GLU A 45 9.77 -0.29 11.54
N CYS A 46 9.12 0.09 10.43
CA CYS A 46 7.77 -0.38 10.12
C CYS A 46 7.71 -1.90 9.90
N ILE A 47 8.70 -2.48 9.22
CA ILE A 47 8.76 -3.94 9.03
C ILE A 47 8.96 -4.63 10.37
N ASP A 48 9.84 -4.13 11.23
CA ASP A 48 10.07 -4.68 12.57
C ASP A 48 8.81 -4.64 13.43
N GLU A 49 7.99 -3.59 13.34
CA GLU A 49 6.69 -3.51 14.00
C GLU A 49 5.73 -4.61 13.52
N PHE A 50 5.67 -4.89 12.21
CA PHE A 50 4.88 -5.98 11.67
C PHE A 50 5.38 -7.36 12.15
N LEU A 51 6.71 -7.55 12.25
CA LEU A 51 7.29 -8.79 12.79
C LEU A 51 6.98 -8.97 14.27
N LEU A 52 7.02 -7.88 15.04
CA LEU A 52 6.59 -7.89 16.44
C LEU A 52 5.11 -8.28 16.57
N CYS A 53 4.27 -7.79 15.67
CA CYS A 53 2.85 -8.17 15.63
C CYS A 53 2.67 -9.67 15.37
N ASP A 54 3.40 -10.25 14.42
CA ASP A 54 3.40 -11.69 14.15
C ASP A 54 3.79 -12.50 15.40
N ASP A 55 4.85 -12.09 16.10
CA ASP A 55 5.34 -12.73 17.32
C ASP A 55 4.29 -12.68 18.45
N ARG A 56 3.51 -11.60 18.51
CA ARG A 56 2.48 -11.38 19.52
C ARG A 56 1.11 -11.97 19.14
N GLY A 57 0.99 -12.61 17.99
CA GLY A 57 -0.24 -13.24 17.52
C GLY A 57 -1.28 -12.25 16.98
N LEU A 58 -0.85 -11.08 16.52
CA LEU A 58 -1.67 -10.11 15.81
C LEU A 58 -1.58 -10.35 14.31
N ASN A 59 -2.63 -10.00 13.58
CA ASN A 59 -2.63 -9.95 12.12
C ASN A 59 -2.15 -8.59 11.63
N VAL A 60 -1.75 -8.51 10.36
CA VAL A 60 -1.13 -7.31 9.80
C VAL A 60 -1.87 -6.82 8.56
N VAL A 61 -1.91 -5.50 8.38
CA VAL A 61 -2.56 -4.84 7.25
C VAL A 61 -1.51 -4.08 6.45
N ALA A 62 -1.33 -4.46 5.19
CA ALA A 62 -0.53 -3.73 4.22
C ALA A 62 -1.41 -2.74 3.45
N ILE A 63 -1.06 -1.47 3.47
CA ILE A 63 -1.79 -0.39 2.80
C ILE A 63 -1.08 0.07 1.53
N GLU A 64 -1.78 0.88 0.72
CA GLU A 64 -1.21 1.57 -0.45
C GLU A 64 -1.69 3.02 -0.46
N HIS A 65 -0.75 3.96 -0.39
CA HIS A 65 -1.04 5.39 -0.49
C HIS A 65 -0.07 6.06 -1.46
N HIS A 66 -0.59 6.73 -2.48
CA HIS A 66 0.19 7.48 -3.45
C HIS A 66 0.21 8.98 -3.08
N ALA A 67 0.76 9.27 -1.92
CA ALA A 67 0.71 10.61 -1.32
C ALA A 67 2.12 11.23 -1.13
N GLY A 68 3.09 10.84 -1.95
CA GLY A 68 4.47 11.33 -1.86
C GLY A 68 5.06 11.09 -0.47
N ILE A 69 5.72 12.10 0.09
CA ILE A 69 6.33 12.02 1.43
C ILE A 69 5.32 11.94 2.58
N ASN A 70 4.04 12.10 2.31
CA ASN A 70 3.00 11.94 3.32
C ASN A 70 2.73 10.47 3.68
N SER A 71 3.08 9.56 2.78
CA SER A 71 3.14 8.11 3.04
C SER A 71 4.16 7.48 2.09
N LEU A 72 5.10 6.73 2.64
CA LEU A 72 6.12 6.02 1.86
C LEU A 72 5.62 4.68 1.32
N LEU A 73 4.41 4.25 1.70
CA LEU A 73 3.81 2.97 1.31
C LEU A 73 3.05 3.07 -0.02
N ALA A 74 3.76 3.21 -1.12
CA ALA A 74 3.17 3.37 -2.45
C ALA A 74 3.05 2.06 -3.26
N ALA A 75 3.64 0.97 -2.81
CA ALA A 75 3.70 -0.29 -3.55
C ALA A 75 3.25 -1.48 -2.70
N ASN A 76 1.94 -1.59 -2.49
CA ASN A 76 1.34 -2.61 -1.63
C ASN A 76 1.79 -4.04 -1.95
N PRO A 77 1.81 -4.54 -3.21
CA PRO A 77 2.22 -5.91 -3.48
C PRO A 77 3.67 -6.21 -3.08
N MET A 78 4.55 -5.21 -3.10
CA MET A 78 5.94 -5.38 -2.64
C MET A 78 6.00 -5.55 -1.13
N LEU A 79 5.29 -4.71 -0.36
CA LEU A 79 5.22 -4.85 1.09
C LEU A 79 4.59 -6.19 1.48
N VAL A 80 3.49 -6.58 0.82
CA VAL A 80 2.84 -7.87 1.04
C VAL A 80 3.81 -9.03 0.81
N ALA A 81 4.63 -9.00 -0.25
CA ALA A 81 5.61 -10.05 -0.52
C ALA A 81 6.71 -10.12 0.55
N ILE A 82 7.15 -8.98 1.07
CA ILE A 82 8.11 -8.91 2.19
C ILE A 82 7.48 -9.54 3.45
N LEU A 83 6.28 -9.12 3.81
CA LEU A 83 5.58 -9.65 4.98
C LEU A 83 5.26 -11.15 4.84
N ALA A 84 4.84 -11.58 3.65
CA ALA A 84 4.60 -13.00 3.34
C ALA A 84 5.83 -13.86 3.62
N ARG A 85 7.03 -13.36 3.31
CA ARG A 85 8.30 -14.08 3.52
C ARG A 85 8.79 -14.01 4.96
N GLN A 86 8.62 -12.87 5.63
CA GLN A 86 9.24 -12.61 6.93
C GLN A 86 8.35 -13.03 8.10
N THR A 87 7.02 -12.89 7.99
CA THR A 87 6.08 -13.36 9.03
C THR A 87 5.85 -14.88 8.96
N ARG A 88 5.36 -15.47 10.04
CA ARG A 88 5.16 -16.92 10.17
C ARG A 88 3.72 -17.33 10.44
N LYS A 89 2.96 -16.53 11.19
CA LYS A 89 1.65 -16.88 11.72
C LYS A 89 0.57 -15.87 11.32
N ALA A 90 0.92 -14.59 11.30
CA ALA A 90 -0.01 -13.51 11.02
C ALA A 90 -0.69 -13.70 9.67
N ARG A 91 -2.00 -13.50 9.62
CA ARG A 91 -2.71 -13.25 8.37
C ARG A 91 -2.30 -11.87 7.87
N ILE A 92 -2.18 -11.74 6.57
CA ILE A 92 -1.73 -10.51 5.91
C ILE A 92 -2.88 -9.99 5.08
N LEU A 93 -3.47 -8.88 5.48
CA LEU A 93 -4.51 -8.22 4.70
C LEU A 93 -3.88 -7.13 3.83
N SER A 94 -3.94 -7.31 2.52
CA SER A 94 -3.73 -6.20 1.60
C SER A 94 -4.98 -5.32 1.61
N LEU A 95 -4.90 -4.13 2.21
CA LEU A 95 -6.03 -3.21 2.26
C LEU A 95 -5.57 -1.76 1.97
N GLY A 96 -5.52 -1.43 0.78
CA GLY A 96 -5.78 -2.27 -0.38
C GLY A 96 -5.18 -1.63 -1.60
N THR A 97 -4.97 -2.48 -2.57
CA THR A 97 -4.47 -2.01 -3.86
C THR A 97 -5.46 -1.10 -4.55
N LEU A 98 -4.97 0.03 -5.03
CA LEU A 98 -5.71 0.97 -5.86
C LEU A 98 -5.84 0.41 -7.28
N ILE A 99 -6.70 -0.60 -7.46
CA ILE A 99 -6.77 -1.37 -8.71
C ILE A 99 -7.19 -0.55 -9.92
N THR A 100 -7.87 0.56 -9.72
CA THR A 100 -8.27 1.46 -10.81
C THR A 100 -7.07 2.20 -11.42
N LEU A 101 -5.96 2.30 -10.70
CA LEU A 101 -4.70 2.87 -11.20
C LEU A 101 -3.79 1.83 -11.87
N ARG A 102 -4.15 0.56 -11.81
CA ARG A 102 -3.39 -0.53 -12.42
C ARG A 102 -3.92 -0.80 -13.84
N PRO A 103 -3.06 -0.69 -14.85
CA PRO A 103 -3.50 -0.88 -16.25
C PRO A 103 -3.87 -2.32 -16.59
N ASP A 104 -3.33 -3.29 -15.85
CA ASP A 104 -3.52 -4.72 -16.07
C ASP A 104 -3.99 -5.42 -14.79
N PRO A 105 -5.29 -5.71 -14.65
CA PRO A 105 -5.83 -6.42 -13.50
C PRO A 105 -5.34 -7.86 -13.38
N VAL A 106 -5.06 -8.54 -14.50
CA VAL A 106 -4.55 -9.92 -14.47
C VAL A 106 -3.16 -9.95 -13.86
N ARG A 107 -2.33 -8.95 -14.15
CA ARG A 107 -1.02 -8.81 -13.51
C ARG A 107 -1.12 -8.65 -11.99
N VAL A 108 -2.11 -7.91 -11.52
CA VAL A 108 -2.39 -7.79 -10.08
C VAL A 108 -2.74 -9.15 -9.47
N ALA A 109 -3.56 -9.95 -10.16
CA ALA A 109 -3.87 -11.30 -9.71
C ALA A 109 -2.60 -12.18 -9.60
N GLU A 110 -1.72 -12.15 -10.60
CA GLU A 110 -0.45 -12.89 -10.59
C GLU A 110 0.45 -12.48 -9.42
N GLU A 111 0.56 -11.18 -9.13
CA GLU A 111 1.35 -10.64 -8.02
C GLU A 111 0.84 -11.17 -6.67
N TYR A 112 -0.47 -11.13 -6.46
CA TYR A 112 -1.06 -11.62 -5.22
C TYR A 112 -1.08 -13.16 -5.11
N ALA A 113 -1.31 -13.88 -6.20
CA ALA A 113 -1.19 -15.34 -6.20
C ALA A 113 0.24 -15.77 -5.82
N THR A 114 1.25 -15.07 -6.34
CA THR A 114 2.65 -15.31 -5.98
C THR A 114 2.90 -15.03 -4.48
N ALA A 115 2.41 -13.90 -3.97
CA ALA A 115 2.55 -13.53 -2.57
C ALA A 115 1.82 -14.53 -1.65
N ASP A 116 0.66 -15.05 -2.06
CA ASP A 116 -0.09 -16.03 -1.29
C ASP A 116 0.67 -17.36 -1.19
N VAL A 117 1.25 -17.84 -2.29
CA VAL A 117 2.13 -19.02 -2.27
C VAL A 117 3.31 -18.82 -1.32
N ILE A 118 3.97 -17.63 -1.34
CA ILE A 118 5.07 -17.30 -0.42
C ILE A 118 4.57 -17.30 1.02
N SER A 119 3.38 -16.75 1.28
CA SER A 119 2.77 -16.68 2.61
C SER A 119 2.26 -18.04 3.11
N ARG A 120 2.11 -19.04 2.23
CA ARG A 120 1.48 -20.34 2.50
C ARG A 120 -0.03 -20.22 2.83
N GLY A 121 -0.75 -19.40 2.07
CA GLY A 121 -2.20 -19.23 2.19
C GLY A 121 -2.64 -18.34 3.34
N ARG A 122 -1.79 -17.39 3.77
CA ARG A 122 -2.12 -16.41 4.84
C ARG A 122 -2.56 -15.06 4.31
N LEU A 123 -2.58 -14.87 2.99
CA LEU A 123 -2.93 -13.61 2.36
C LEU A 123 -4.43 -13.44 2.24
N GLU A 124 -4.90 -12.24 2.55
CA GLU A 124 -6.24 -11.75 2.25
C GLU A 124 -6.13 -10.52 1.37
N ILE A 125 -6.96 -10.45 0.34
CA ILE A 125 -6.85 -9.41 -0.68
C ILE A 125 -8.05 -8.48 -0.59
N GLY A 126 -7.78 -7.20 -0.37
CA GLY A 126 -8.75 -6.11 -0.43
C GLY A 126 -8.37 -5.10 -1.50
N PHE A 127 -9.38 -4.54 -2.16
CA PHE A 127 -9.22 -3.56 -3.20
C PHE A 127 -9.92 -2.26 -2.84
N VAL A 128 -9.33 -1.14 -3.24
CA VAL A 128 -9.92 0.18 -3.04
C VAL A 128 -9.96 0.97 -4.34
N LYS A 129 -10.89 1.91 -4.40
CA LYS A 129 -10.91 2.92 -5.46
C LYS A 129 -9.94 4.03 -5.11
N SER A 130 -9.24 4.54 -6.11
CA SER A 130 -8.38 5.72 -5.96
C SER A 130 -9.17 6.97 -5.55
N GLY A 131 -8.53 7.81 -4.74
CA GLY A 131 -9.00 9.15 -4.43
C GLY A 131 -8.69 10.19 -5.53
N GLY A 132 -9.23 11.40 -5.39
CA GLY A 132 -9.07 12.45 -6.41
C GLY A 132 -7.62 12.84 -6.68
N SER A 133 -6.78 12.94 -5.65
CA SER A 133 -5.35 13.27 -5.79
C SER A 133 -4.57 12.18 -6.52
N GLU A 134 -4.89 10.92 -6.24
CA GLU A 134 -4.24 9.77 -6.85
C GLU A 134 -4.64 9.60 -8.32
N MET A 135 -5.92 9.80 -8.64
CA MET A 135 -6.39 9.82 -10.02
C MET A 135 -5.69 10.92 -10.84
N ALA A 136 -5.57 12.13 -10.26
CA ALA A 136 -4.91 13.25 -10.93
C ALA A 136 -3.42 12.98 -11.20
N SER A 137 -2.70 12.41 -10.23
CA SER A 137 -1.28 12.06 -10.39
C SER A 137 -1.05 10.92 -11.36
N SER A 138 -2.05 10.07 -11.59
CA SER A 138 -1.99 8.93 -12.50
C SER A 138 -2.64 9.19 -13.86
N ASN A 139 -3.00 10.45 -14.16
CA ASN A 139 -3.67 10.85 -15.38
C ASN A 139 -4.94 10.02 -15.70
N MET A 140 -5.74 9.77 -14.67
CA MET A 140 -6.93 8.93 -14.76
C MET A 140 -8.20 9.78 -14.71
N SER A 141 -9.15 9.44 -15.57
CA SER A 141 -10.48 10.06 -15.57
C SER A 141 -11.29 9.62 -14.33
N ALA A 142 -11.80 10.58 -13.59
CA ALA A 142 -12.70 10.31 -12.49
C ALA A 142 -14.03 9.66 -12.93
N LEU A 143 -14.44 9.91 -14.17
CA LEU A 143 -15.66 9.34 -14.74
C LEU A 143 -15.56 7.82 -14.95
N ASP A 144 -14.35 7.33 -15.21
CA ASP A 144 -14.10 5.91 -15.48
C ASP A 144 -13.81 5.10 -14.20
N ASN A 145 -13.58 5.77 -13.06
CA ASN A 145 -13.12 5.13 -11.84
C ASN A 145 -14.09 4.04 -11.32
N GLY A 146 -15.39 4.28 -11.44
CA GLY A 146 -16.39 3.34 -10.92
C GLY A 146 -16.48 2.04 -11.72
N TRP A 147 -16.60 2.11 -13.04
CA TRP A 147 -16.72 0.92 -13.86
C TRP A 147 -15.39 0.14 -13.94
N ARG A 148 -14.25 0.83 -14.01
CA ARG A 148 -12.92 0.20 -13.97
C ARG A 148 -12.71 -0.60 -12.70
N TYR A 149 -13.18 -0.09 -11.58
CA TYR A 149 -13.08 -0.79 -10.30
C TYR A 149 -13.78 -2.16 -10.34
N TRP A 150 -15.03 -2.17 -10.78
CA TRP A 150 -15.82 -3.41 -10.83
C TRP A 150 -15.35 -4.38 -11.91
N GLU A 151 -14.94 -3.87 -13.07
CA GLU A 151 -14.33 -4.67 -14.13
C GLU A 151 -13.04 -5.32 -13.65
N ALA A 152 -12.16 -4.57 -12.98
CA ALA A 152 -10.92 -5.11 -12.44
C ALA A 152 -11.16 -6.20 -11.39
N ILE A 153 -12.13 -6.01 -10.48
CA ILE A 153 -12.52 -7.03 -9.49
C ILE A 153 -13.00 -8.31 -10.20
N ASP A 154 -13.85 -8.18 -11.21
CA ASP A 154 -14.38 -9.33 -11.96
C ASP A 154 -13.25 -10.09 -12.68
N LEU A 155 -12.32 -9.38 -13.31
CA LEU A 155 -11.17 -9.99 -13.99
C LEU A 155 -10.22 -10.69 -13.01
N ILE A 156 -9.88 -10.03 -11.89
CA ILE A 156 -9.02 -10.61 -10.87
C ILE A 156 -9.67 -11.84 -10.25
N SER A 157 -10.96 -11.77 -9.92
CA SER A 157 -11.68 -12.90 -9.32
C SER A 157 -11.80 -14.12 -10.24
N LYS A 158 -11.74 -13.91 -11.56
CA LYS A 158 -11.72 -14.99 -12.54
C LYS A 158 -10.31 -15.55 -12.79
N ALA A 159 -9.28 -14.74 -12.51
CA ALA A 159 -7.89 -15.13 -12.71
C ALA A 159 -7.30 -15.91 -11.52
N LEU A 160 -7.83 -15.70 -10.32
CA LEU A 160 -7.50 -16.41 -9.08
C LEU A 160 -8.34 -17.68 -8.91
#